data_3b5a6a8ecbbbcb79ab3ac9e2708a07af
#
_entry.id   3b5a6a8ecbbbcb79ab3ac9e2708a07af
#
_cell.length_a   1.000
_cell.length_b   1.000
_cell.length_c   1.000
_cell.angle_alpha   90.00
_cell.angle_beta   90.00
_cell.angle_gamma   90.00
#
_symmetry.space_group_name_H-M   'P 1'
#
loop_
_entity.id
_entity.type
_entity.pdbx_description
1 polymer ?
#
loop_
_entity_poly.entity_id
_entity_poly.type
_entity_poly.pdbx_seq_one_letter_code
_entity_poly.pdbx_strand_id
1 'polypeptide(L)'
;MSSIHDKYGLTEVINASGRMTALGVSTPNEDVVNAVTEGLGQYFDMKDLVIKTGEYIANLLNVDAAVVVSCASAGIAQSVAAVIVKDSQYRLENLHAHAHDVPSEIVLPKGHNVNFGVPVGTMVTLGGGTIKEAGYANECSAEQLEAAITKNTAAILYIKSHHCVQKSILTVEQAVAVAQKHDLPLIVDAAAEEDLQGYFAMGADLVIYSGAKAIEGPTSGLVIGKTQYVDWVRKQSQGIGRAMKVGKEGILGLTHAITDYLTVEKESGQEMVAKMETFISDINSINGVKSHVVWDSAGRDIARAEIAFDHDELQTTTTDIVKQLQNGNPAVYCRGYKANEGIIEIDVRSVNSTQLNTIFLKINALF
;
A
#
# COMPACT_ATOMS: atom_id res chain seq x y z
N MET A 1 -11.15 32.40 4.89
CA MET A 1 -12.14 31.28 4.96
C MET A 1 -11.73 30.40 6.12
N SER A 2 -12.66 29.89 6.93
CA SER A 2 -12.35 28.89 7.97
C SER A 2 -11.78 27.64 7.30
N SER A 3 -10.83 26.97 7.97
CA SER A 3 -10.27 25.72 7.46
C SER A 3 -11.35 24.63 7.36
N ILE A 4 -11.10 23.56 6.60
CA ILE A 4 -12.01 22.41 6.54
C ILE A 4 -12.12 21.74 7.92
N HIS A 5 -11.05 21.79 8.71
CA HIS A 5 -11.05 21.27 10.08
C HIS A 5 -12.01 22.08 10.96
N ASP A 6 -11.91 23.41 10.94
CA ASP A 6 -12.83 24.28 11.70
C ASP A 6 -14.29 24.06 11.28
N LYS A 7 -14.53 23.98 9.95
CA LYS A 7 -15.88 23.84 9.40
C LYS A 7 -16.58 22.58 9.86
N TYR A 8 -15.86 21.46 10.00
CA TYR A 8 -16.43 20.16 10.35
C TYR A 8 -16.07 19.71 11.78
N GLY A 9 -15.38 20.52 12.56
CA GLY A 9 -14.94 20.15 13.91
C GLY A 9 -13.93 18.99 13.92
N LEU A 10 -13.08 18.91 12.90
CA LEU A 10 -12.05 17.87 12.80
C LEU A 10 -10.77 18.31 13.52
N THR A 11 -10.12 17.36 14.17
CA THR A 11 -8.79 17.57 14.73
C THR A 11 -7.76 17.72 13.60
N GLU A 12 -6.94 18.77 13.67
CA GLU A 12 -5.79 18.92 12.80
C GLU A 12 -4.74 17.86 13.15
N VAL A 13 -4.06 17.28 12.15
CA VAL A 13 -3.11 16.18 12.33
C VAL A 13 -1.76 16.53 11.73
N ILE A 14 -0.69 16.32 12.50
CA ILE A 14 0.68 16.25 12.01
C ILE A 14 1.09 14.78 11.94
N ASN A 15 1.31 14.27 10.72
CA ASN A 15 1.70 12.88 10.51
C ASN A 15 3.23 12.75 10.44
N ALA A 16 3.84 12.43 11.57
CA ALA A 16 5.27 12.08 11.69
C ALA A 16 5.48 10.57 11.89
N SER A 17 4.51 9.74 11.49
CA SER A 17 4.58 8.27 11.55
C SER A 17 4.85 7.62 10.19
N GLY A 18 4.73 8.39 9.10
CA GLY A 18 4.80 7.88 7.74
C GLY A 18 3.43 7.44 7.19
N ARG A 19 3.42 6.54 6.23
CA ARG A 19 2.20 6.14 5.49
C ARG A 19 1.28 5.25 6.34
N MET A 20 0.24 5.82 6.94
CA MET A 20 -0.73 5.12 7.80
C MET A 20 -2.15 5.22 7.23
N THR A 21 -2.81 4.09 7.05
CA THR A 21 -4.22 4.03 6.58
C THR A 21 -5.15 4.84 7.48
N ALA A 22 -4.95 4.82 8.79
CA ALA A 22 -5.76 5.58 9.75
C ALA A 22 -5.66 7.10 9.56
N LEU A 23 -4.62 7.60 8.88
CA LEU A 23 -4.39 9.02 8.60
C LEU A 23 -4.59 9.38 7.12
N GLY A 24 -5.21 8.50 6.33
CA GLY A 24 -5.43 8.72 4.90
C GLY A 24 -4.24 8.32 4.02
N VAL A 25 -3.25 7.63 4.54
CA VAL A 25 -2.05 7.06 3.91
C VAL A 25 -1.00 8.10 3.52
N SER A 26 -1.29 8.98 2.57
CA SER A 26 -0.41 10.04 2.05
C SER A 26 -1.22 11.29 1.67
N THR A 27 -0.51 12.39 1.51
CA THR A 27 -1.03 13.64 0.95
C THR A 27 -0.38 13.83 -0.43
N PRO A 28 -1.11 13.65 -1.54
CA PRO A 28 -0.60 13.90 -2.87
C PRO A 28 -0.07 15.32 -3.04
N ASN A 29 0.88 15.50 -3.95
CA ASN A 29 1.37 16.83 -4.32
C ASN A 29 0.31 17.66 -5.07
N GLU A 30 0.61 18.94 -5.31
CA GLU A 30 -0.32 19.89 -5.92
C GLU A 30 -0.73 19.48 -7.35
N ASP A 31 0.19 18.92 -8.13
CA ASP A 31 -0.07 18.53 -9.51
C ASP A 31 -1.03 17.34 -9.57
N VAL A 32 -0.87 16.37 -8.69
CA VAL A 32 -1.82 15.25 -8.55
C VAL A 32 -3.19 15.76 -8.08
N VAL A 33 -3.24 16.70 -7.13
CA VAL A 33 -4.50 17.31 -6.67
C VAL A 33 -5.20 18.06 -7.82
N ASN A 34 -4.46 18.77 -8.66
CA ASN A 34 -4.98 19.44 -9.85
C ASN A 34 -5.57 18.43 -10.85
N ALA A 35 -4.88 17.32 -11.12
CA ALA A 35 -5.39 16.24 -11.98
C ALA A 35 -6.71 15.63 -11.46
N VAL A 36 -6.81 15.43 -10.13
CA VAL A 36 -8.06 14.98 -9.48
C VAL A 36 -9.17 16.02 -9.67
N THR A 37 -8.87 17.30 -9.48
CA THR A 37 -9.83 18.40 -9.62
C THR A 37 -10.33 18.53 -11.07
N GLU A 38 -9.44 18.44 -12.07
CA GLU A 38 -9.82 18.41 -13.49
C GLU A 38 -10.72 17.21 -13.79
N GLY A 39 -10.36 16.03 -13.26
CA GLY A 39 -11.16 14.82 -13.40
C GLY A 39 -12.58 14.98 -12.85
N LEU A 40 -12.74 15.65 -11.72
CA LEU A 40 -14.06 15.94 -11.14
C LEU A 40 -14.86 16.91 -12.01
N GLY A 41 -14.20 17.93 -12.56
CA GLY A 41 -14.82 19.04 -13.30
C GLY A 41 -15.31 18.72 -14.70
N GLN A 42 -14.97 17.56 -15.28
CA GLN A 42 -15.23 17.24 -16.68
C GLN A 42 -16.01 15.93 -16.85
N TYR A 43 -16.65 15.75 -18.01
CA TYR A 43 -17.23 14.47 -18.44
C TYR A 43 -16.24 13.72 -19.34
N PHE A 44 -16.22 12.40 -19.23
CA PHE A 44 -15.42 11.49 -20.04
C PHE A 44 -16.27 10.31 -20.51
N ASP A 45 -15.99 9.78 -21.69
CA ASP A 45 -16.35 8.40 -21.97
C ASP A 45 -15.53 7.49 -21.05
N MET A 46 -16.20 6.88 -20.09
CA MET A 46 -15.51 6.08 -19.06
C MET A 46 -14.80 4.85 -19.63
N LYS A 47 -15.30 4.32 -20.77
CA LYS A 47 -14.63 3.20 -21.43
C LYS A 47 -13.33 3.65 -22.09
N ASP A 48 -13.37 4.78 -22.78
CA ASP A 48 -12.18 5.38 -23.40
C ASP A 48 -11.16 5.79 -22.33
N LEU A 49 -11.61 6.46 -21.26
CA LEU A 49 -10.74 6.87 -20.16
C LEU A 49 -9.97 5.68 -19.56
N VAL A 50 -10.65 4.58 -19.21
CA VAL A 50 -10.02 3.41 -18.61
C VAL A 50 -9.01 2.75 -19.57
N ILE A 51 -9.35 2.67 -20.85
CA ILE A 51 -8.46 2.07 -21.85
C ILE A 51 -7.22 2.94 -22.06
N LYS A 52 -7.42 4.25 -22.34
CA LYS A 52 -6.32 5.17 -22.68
C LYS A 52 -5.37 5.42 -21.53
N THR A 53 -5.87 5.59 -20.31
CA THR A 53 -5.00 5.71 -19.12
C THR A 53 -4.27 4.41 -18.82
N GLY A 54 -4.92 3.25 -19.04
CA GLY A 54 -4.26 1.96 -18.91
C GLY A 54 -3.12 1.77 -19.93
N GLU A 55 -3.33 2.12 -21.20
CA GLU A 55 -2.29 2.10 -22.24
C GLU A 55 -1.15 3.06 -21.90
N TYR A 56 -1.47 4.27 -21.42
CA TYR A 56 -0.47 5.26 -21.02
C TYR A 56 0.41 4.74 -19.86
N ILE A 57 -0.21 4.21 -18.80
CA ILE A 57 0.51 3.63 -17.65
C ILE A 57 1.36 2.42 -18.10
N ALA A 58 0.81 1.54 -18.94
CA ALA A 58 1.54 0.37 -19.44
C ALA A 58 2.81 0.77 -20.20
N ASN A 59 2.71 1.81 -21.04
CA ASN A 59 3.87 2.36 -21.77
C ASN A 59 4.90 2.96 -20.79
N LEU A 60 4.47 3.73 -19.78
CA LEU A 60 5.38 4.31 -18.79
C LEU A 60 6.14 3.24 -18.00
N LEU A 61 5.47 2.15 -17.64
CA LEU A 61 6.03 1.07 -16.83
C LEU A 61 6.69 -0.03 -17.67
N ASN A 62 6.64 0.07 -19.01
CA ASN A 62 7.13 -0.97 -19.92
C ASN A 62 6.56 -2.36 -19.57
N VAL A 63 5.23 -2.44 -19.43
CA VAL A 63 4.46 -3.67 -19.17
C VAL A 63 3.40 -3.86 -20.26
N ASP A 64 2.82 -5.06 -20.39
CA ASP A 64 1.89 -5.35 -21.48
C ASP A 64 0.58 -4.58 -21.35
N ALA A 65 0.04 -4.44 -20.13
CA ALA A 65 -1.21 -3.76 -19.88
C ALA A 65 -1.32 -3.27 -18.43
N ALA A 66 -2.18 -2.26 -18.22
CA ALA A 66 -2.49 -1.73 -16.89
C ALA A 66 -3.97 -1.35 -16.76
N VAL A 67 -4.49 -1.37 -15.53
CA VAL A 67 -5.83 -0.86 -15.20
C VAL A 67 -5.84 -0.27 -13.80
N VAL A 68 -6.51 0.86 -13.65
CA VAL A 68 -6.73 1.50 -12.35
C VAL A 68 -7.99 0.91 -11.70
N VAL A 69 -7.88 0.57 -10.42
CA VAL A 69 -8.95 0.06 -9.55
C VAL A 69 -9.10 0.96 -8.33
N SER A 70 -10.14 0.75 -7.51
CA SER A 70 -10.43 1.65 -6.39
C SER A 70 -9.44 1.56 -5.22
N CYS A 71 -8.78 0.43 -5.04
CA CYS A 71 -7.69 0.21 -4.07
C CYS A 71 -6.99 -1.13 -4.35
N ALA A 72 -5.84 -1.39 -3.74
CA ALA A 72 -5.14 -2.66 -3.90
C ALA A 72 -5.99 -3.86 -3.47
N SER A 73 -6.76 -3.74 -2.39
CA SER A 73 -7.68 -4.80 -1.94
C SER A 73 -8.74 -5.14 -2.99
N ALA A 74 -9.29 -4.13 -3.66
CA ALA A 74 -10.20 -4.32 -4.81
C ALA A 74 -9.45 -4.96 -5.99
N GLY A 75 -8.18 -4.62 -6.18
CA GLY A 75 -7.30 -5.26 -7.17
C GLY A 75 -7.16 -6.77 -6.93
N ILE A 76 -6.96 -7.18 -5.67
CA ILE A 76 -6.91 -8.61 -5.31
C ILE A 76 -8.24 -9.29 -5.66
N ALA A 77 -9.36 -8.76 -5.17
CA ALA A 77 -10.68 -9.35 -5.41
C ALA A 77 -11.03 -9.44 -6.90
N GLN A 78 -10.77 -8.37 -7.67
CA GLN A 78 -11.03 -8.34 -9.11
C GLN A 78 -10.07 -9.25 -9.89
N SER A 79 -8.81 -9.38 -9.48
CA SER A 79 -7.86 -10.31 -10.11
C SER A 79 -8.24 -11.78 -9.88
N VAL A 80 -8.68 -12.12 -8.65
CA VAL A 80 -9.22 -13.45 -8.35
C VAL A 80 -10.47 -13.74 -9.18
N ALA A 81 -11.42 -12.82 -9.23
CA ALA A 81 -12.61 -12.96 -10.06
C ALA A 81 -12.26 -13.11 -11.56
N ALA A 82 -11.28 -12.34 -12.03
CA ALA A 82 -10.84 -12.36 -13.41
C ALA A 82 -10.34 -13.75 -13.84
N VAL A 83 -9.50 -14.39 -13.03
CA VAL A 83 -8.94 -15.71 -13.35
C VAL A 83 -9.97 -16.84 -13.24
N ILE A 84 -11.03 -16.67 -12.46
CA ILE A 84 -12.16 -17.63 -12.35
C ILE A 84 -13.15 -17.44 -13.49
N VAL A 85 -13.54 -16.21 -13.78
CA VAL A 85 -14.55 -15.83 -14.79
C VAL A 85 -13.99 -16.00 -16.21
N LYS A 86 -12.76 -15.54 -16.44
CA LYS A 86 -12.11 -15.49 -17.76
C LYS A 86 -12.99 -14.74 -18.78
N ASP A 87 -13.32 -15.35 -19.90
CA ASP A 87 -14.13 -14.75 -20.98
C ASP A 87 -15.64 -15.08 -20.87
N SER A 88 -16.08 -15.75 -19.82
CA SER A 88 -17.48 -16.16 -19.67
C SER A 88 -18.36 -15.02 -19.20
N GLN A 89 -19.21 -14.46 -20.06
CA GLN A 89 -20.21 -13.47 -19.70
C GLN A 89 -21.18 -14.01 -18.64
N TYR A 90 -21.59 -15.28 -18.78
CA TYR A 90 -22.48 -15.90 -17.80
C TYR A 90 -21.89 -15.90 -16.38
N ARG A 91 -20.59 -16.29 -16.24
CA ARG A 91 -19.92 -16.26 -14.92
C ARG A 91 -19.65 -14.83 -14.41
N LEU A 92 -19.38 -13.90 -15.31
CA LEU A 92 -19.21 -12.50 -14.94
C LEU A 92 -20.45 -11.96 -14.21
N GLU A 93 -21.61 -12.27 -14.72
CA GLU A 93 -22.91 -11.83 -14.16
C GLU A 93 -23.34 -12.66 -12.95
N ASN A 94 -22.94 -13.92 -12.86
CA ASN A 94 -23.41 -14.89 -11.88
C ASN A 94 -22.32 -15.44 -10.97
N LEU A 95 -21.19 -14.75 -10.81
CA LEU A 95 -20.03 -15.22 -10.01
C LEU A 95 -20.45 -15.61 -8.59
N HIS A 96 -21.33 -14.84 -7.96
CA HIS A 96 -21.85 -15.07 -6.61
C HIS A 96 -22.52 -16.44 -6.41
N ALA A 97 -23.03 -17.07 -7.47
CA ALA A 97 -23.68 -18.38 -7.43
C ALA A 97 -22.87 -19.50 -8.08
N HIS A 98 -21.98 -19.18 -9.02
CA HIS A 98 -21.32 -20.15 -9.92
C HIS A 98 -19.78 -20.11 -9.86
N ALA A 99 -19.19 -19.46 -8.86
CA ALA A 99 -17.73 -19.41 -8.71
C ALA A 99 -17.10 -20.81 -8.59
N HIS A 100 -17.79 -21.73 -7.91
CA HIS A 100 -17.27 -23.07 -7.62
C HIS A 100 -17.62 -24.13 -8.68
N ASP A 101 -18.32 -23.76 -9.75
CA ASP A 101 -18.59 -24.64 -10.88
C ASP A 101 -17.34 -24.84 -11.79
N VAL A 102 -16.28 -24.08 -11.52
CA VAL A 102 -14.99 -24.11 -12.20
C VAL A 102 -13.86 -24.06 -11.18
N PRO A 103 -12.60 -24.31 -11.59
CA PRO A 103 -11.47 -24.09 -10.70
C PRO A 103 -11.51 -22.71 -10.05
N SER A 104 -11.52 -22.66 -8.71
CA SER A 104 -11.66 -21.44 -7.93
C SER A 104 -10.76 -21.44 -6.67
N GLU A 105 -9.93 -22.47 -6.47
CA GLU A 105 -8.93 -22.44 -5.42
C GLU A 105 -7.80 -21.48 -5.75
N ILE A 106 -7.43 -20.64 -4.77
CA ILE A 106 -6.29 -19.73 -4.84
C ILE A 106 -5.24 -20.24 -3.87
N VAL A 107 -4.15 -20.74 -4.40
CA VAL A 107 -3.04 -21.28 -3.61
C VAL A 107 -2.14 -20.15 -3.17
N LEU A 108 -1.80 -20.09 -1.87
CA LEU A 108 -0.82 -19.13 -1.34
C LEU A 108 -0.02 -19.73 -0.19
N PRO A 109 1.22 -19.26 0.06
CA PRO A 109 1.97 -19.64 1.25
C PRO A 109 1.17 -19.31 2.50
N LYS A 110 1.09 -20.23 3.47
CA LYS A 110 0.34 -20.01 4.72
C LYS A 110 0.80 -18.75 5.47
N GLY A 111 2.11 -18.46 5.48
CA GLY A 111 2.67 -17.25 6.06
C GLY A 111 2.27 -15.94 5.34
N HIS A 112 1.61 -16.03 4.19
CA HIS A 112 1.05 -14.90 3.43
C HIS A 112 -0.45 -14.69 3.69
N ASN A 113 -1.13 -15.60 4.39
CA ASN A 113 -2.53 -15.42 4.78
C ASN A 113 -2.61 -14.53 6.02
N VAL A 114 -2.31 -13.25 5.84
CA VAL A 114 -2.17 -12.25 6.91
C VAL A 114 -3.38 -11.33 7.02
N ASN A 115 -3.46 -10.60 8.13
CA ASN A 115 -4.40 -9.52 8.35
C ASN A 115 -3.66 -8.18 8.19
N PHE A 116 -4.06 -7.37 7.21
CA PHE A 116 -3.53 -6.03 6.94
C PHE A 116 -4.54 -4.90 7.28
N GLY A 117 -5.43 -5.14 8.24
CA GLY A 117 -6.63 -4.38 8.57
C GLY A 117 -7.91 -5.14 8.21
N VAL A 118 -7.78 -6.15 7.33
CA VAL A 118 -8.76 -7.17 6.98
C VAL A 118 -8.00 -8.43 6.55
N PRO A 119 -8.50 -9.64 6.80
CA PRO A 119 -7.84 -10.86 6.32
C PRO A 119 -7.76 -10.90 4.80
N VAL A 120 -6.62 -11.31 4.24
CA VAL A 120 -6.42 -11.54 2.79
C VAL A 120 -7.54 -12.45 2.23
N GLY A 121 -7.93 -13.47 3.01
CA GLY A 121 -9.02 -14.38 2.67
C GLY A 121 -10.33 -13.70 2.33
N THR A 122 -10.64 -12.57 2.94
CA THR A 122 -11.85 -11.80 2.63
C THR A 122 -11.82 -11.32 1.16
N MET A 123 -10.67 -10.81 0.69
CA MET A 123 -10.54 -10.33 -0.69
C MET A 123 -10.61 -11.48 -1.69
N VAL A 124 -10.00 -12.62 -1.37
CA VAL A 124 -10.08 -13.83 -2.20
C VAL A 124 -11.52 -14.31 -2.30
N THR A 125 -12.25 -14.38 -1.18
CA THR A 125 -13.66 -14.83 -1.15
C THR A 125 -14.58 -13.85 -1.87
N LEU A 126 -14.37 -12.55 -1.74
CA LEU A 126 -15.11 -11.54 -2.51
C LEU A 126 -14.92 -11.73 -4.03
N GLY A 127 -13.74 -12.19 -4.45
CA GLY A 127 -13.46 -12.56 -5.84
C GLY A 127 -14.03 -13.93 -6.27
N GLY A 128 -14.77 -14.62 -5.40
CA GLY A 128 -15.30 -15.96 -5.66
C GLY A 128 -14.30 -17.08 -5.44
N GLY A 129 -13.10 -16.77 -4.95
CA GLY A 129 -12.05 -17.76 -4.69
C GLY A 129 -12.15 -18.41 -3.31
N THR A 130 -11.55 -19.59 -3.19
CA THR A 130 -11.31 -20.28 -1.91
C THR A 130 -9.83 -20.41 -1.67
N ILE A 131 -9.36 -20.00 -0.48
CA ILE A 131 -7.95 -20.10 -0.14
C ILE A 131 -7.54 -21.56 0.04
N LYS A 132 -6.41 -21.92 -0.58
CA LYS A 132 -5.65 -23.14 -0.35
C LYS A 132 -4.27 -22.79 0.18
N GLU A 133 -4.06 -22.99 1.48
CA GLU A 133 -2.77 -22.71 2.10
C GLU A 133 -1.72 -23.76 1.75
N ALA A 134 -0.50 -23.30 1.43
CA ALA A 134 0.68 -24.11 1.15
C ALA A 134 1.73 -23.95 2.24
N GLY A 135 2.44 -25.03 2.59
CA GLY A 135 3.49 -25.00 3.61
C GLY A 135 2.97 -24.72 5.01
N TYR A 136 3.79 -24.04 5.79
CA TYR A 136 3.54 -23.72 7.20
C TYR A 136 3.54 -22.20 7.42
N ALA A 137 3.17 -21.77 8.62
CA ALA A 137 3.12 -20.34 8.94
C ALA A 137 4.48 -19.62 8.77
N ASN A 138 5.58 -20.33 9.00
CA ASN A 138 6.96 -19.82 8.99
C ASN A 138 7.84 -20.39 7.88
N GLU A 139 7.29 -21.24 7.01
CA GLU A 139 8.06 -21.93 5.96
C GLU A 139 7.14 -22.32 4.80
N CYS A 140 7.58 -22.03 3.59
CA CYS A 140 6.98 -22.55 2.38
C CYS A 140 8.04 -22.65 1.27
N SER A 141 8.40 -23.87 0.88
CA SER A 141 9.28 -24.12 -0.27
C SER A 141 8.47 -24.17 -1.58
N ALA A 142 9.17 -24.17 -2.72
CA ALA A 142 8.56 -24.34 -4.03
C ALA A 142 7.81 -25.68 -4.14
N GLU A 143 8.38 -26.76 -3.59
CA GLU A 143 7.78 -28.09 -3.57
C GLU A 143 6.50 -28.12 -2.71
N GLN A 144 6.50 -27.41 -1.58
CA GLN A 144 5.32 -27.29 -0.73
C GLN A 144 4.21 -26.47 -1.40
N LEU A 145 4.57 -25.41 -2.13
CA LEU A 145 3.62 -24.64 -2.94
C LEU A 145 3.04 -25.53 -4.05
N GLU A 146 3.88 -26.24 -4.76
CA GLU A 146 3.48 -27.16 -5.82
C GLU A 146 2.55 -28.27 -5.32
N ALA A 147 2.86 -28.87 -4.17
CA ALA A 147 2.06 -29.92 -3.56
C ALA A 147 0.64 -29.48 -3.15
N ALA A 148 0.41 -28.19 -2.98
CA ALA A 148 -0.91 -27.63 -2.67
C ALA A 148 -1.79 -27.43 -3.93
N ILE A 149 -1.21 -27.49 -5.13
CA ILE A 149 -1.94 -27.33 -6.39
C ILE A 149 -2.83 -28.55 -6.65
N THR A 150 -4.08 -28.29 -7.02
CA THR A 150 -5.08 -29.31 -7.37
C THR A 150 -5.69 -29.01 -8.73
N LYS A 151 -6.53 -29.91 -9.25
CA LYS A 151 -7.32 -29.66 -10.46
C LYS A 151 -8.31 -28.50 -10.33
N ASN A 152 -8.59 -28.06 -9.10
CA ASN A 152 -9.49 -26.93 -8.79
C ASN A 152 -8.73 -25.61 -8.60
N THR A 153 -7.40 -25.60 -8.71
CA THR A 153 -6.60 -24.39 -8.59
C THR A 153 -6.82 -23.48 -9.80
N ALA A 154 -7.19 -22.22 -9.54
CA ALA A 154 -7.38 -21.18 -10.55
C ALA A 154 -6.17 -20.27 -10.70
N ALA A 155 -5.44 -20.03 -9.61
CA ALA A 155 -4.26 -19.15 -9.57
C ALA A 155 -3.39 -19.41 -8.34
N ILE A 156 -2.16 -18.90 -8.39
CA ILE A 156 -1.29 -18.74 -7.23
C ILE A 156 -1.33 -17.25 -6.84
N LEU A 157 -1.44 -16.96 -5.52
CA LEU A 157 -1.37 -15.62 -4.96
C LEU A 157 -0.13 -15.51 -4.07
N TYR A 158 0.72 -14.54 -4.35
CA TYR A 158 1.90 -14.22 -3.55
C TYR A 158 1.76 -12.82 -2.95
N ILE A 159 1.90 -12.69 -1.62
CA ILE A 159 1.80 -11.39 -0.94
C ILE A 159 3.21 -10.89 -0.57
N LYS A 160 3.63 -9.79 -1.18
CA LYS A 160 4.85 -9.09 -0.84
C LYS A 160 4.53 -7.96 0.14
N SER A 161 4.72 -8.24 1.44
CA SER A 161 4.40 -7.28 2.49
C SER A 161 5.25 -7.53 3.74
N HIS A 162 5.55 -6.46 4.47
CA HIS A 162 6.21 -6.55 5.78
C HIS A 162 5.34 -7.24 6.87
N HIS A 163 4.04 -7.42 6.63
CA HIS A 163 3.16 -8.20 7.50
C HIS A 163 3.35 -9.71 7.33
N CYS A 164 3.92 -10.13 6.20
CA CYS A 164 4.12 -11.54 5.90
C CYS A 164 5.42 -12.06 6.52
N VAL A 165 5.44 -13.36 6.80
CA VAL A 165 6.69 -14.06 7.10
C VAL A 165 7.54 -14.08 5.82
N GLN A 166 8.77 -13.59 5.92
CA GLN A 166 9.71 -13.52 4.79
C GLN A 166 10.79 -14.62 4.88
N LYS A 167 11.15 -15.02 6.10
CA LYS A 167 12.19 -16.03 6.33
C LYS A 167 11.67 -17.42 5.96
N SER A 168 12.45 -18.17 5.21
CA SER A 168 12.14 -19.54 4.78
C SER A 168 10.87 -19.65 3.92
N ILE A 169 10.51 -18.59 3.23
CA ILE A 169 9.46 -18.58 2.21
C ILE A 169 10.12 -18.51 0.82
N LEU A 170 9.56 -19.25 -0.14
CA LEU A 170 10.02 -19.22 -1.53
C LEU A 170 10.04 -17.78 -2.08
N THR A 171 10.93 -17.51 -3.03
CA THR A 171 11.00 -16.19 -3.70
C THR A 171 9.89 -16.03 -4.74
N VAL A 172 9.69 -14.80 -5.25
CA VAL A 172 8.73 -14.54 -6.35
C VAL A 172 9.12 -15.33 -7.60
N GLU A 173 10.42 -15.39 -7.93
CA GLU A 173 10.94 -16.15 -9.08
C GLU A 173 10.63 -17.65 -8.95
N GLN A 174 10.76 -18.21 -7.75
CA GLN A 174 10.39 -19.60 -7.48
C GLN A 174 8.88 -19.82 -7.63
N ALA A 175 8.05 -18.87 -7.18
CA ALA A 175 6.61 -18.92 -7.38
C ALA A 175 6.23 -18.81 -8.86
N VAL A 176 6.91 -17.97 -9.64
CA VAL A 176 6.80 -17.90 -11.11
C VAL A 176 7.10 -19.24 -11.75
N ALA A 177 8.20 -19.88 -11.38
CA ALA A 177 8.58 -21.17 -11.93
C ALA A 177 7.54 -22.27 -11.65
N VAL A 178 6.97 -22.30 -10.44
CA VAL A 178 5.87 -23.22 -10.08
C VAL A 178 4.62 -22.91 -10.91
N ALA A 179 4.21 -21.65 -11.01
CA ALA A 179 3.04 -21.22 -11.76
C ALA A 179 3.15 -21.61 -13.24
N GLN A 180 4.28 -21.33 -13.88
CA GLN A 180 4.55 -21.68 -15.27
C GLN A 180 4.54 -23.21 -15.51
N LYS A 181 5.12 -24.00 -14.60
CA LYS A 181 5.11 -25.47 -14.68
C LYS A 181 3.71 -26.05 -14.72
N HIS A 182 2.73 -25.39 -14.05
CA HIS A 182 1.35 -25.86 -13.94
C HIS A 182 0.36 -25.10 -14.84
N ASP A 183 0.86 -24.20 -15.70
CA ASP A 183 0.02 -23.35 -16.56
C ASP A 183 -1.03 -22.55 -15.76
N LEU A 184 -0.62 -22.07 -14.58
CA LEU A 184 -1.44 -21.25 -13.67
C LEU A 184 -0.96 -19.79 -13.66
N PRO A 185 -1.87 -18.81 -13.59
CA PRO A 185 -1.46 -17.43 -13.40
C PRO A 185 -0.92 -17.19 -11.98
N LEU A 186 0.15 -16.39 -11.89
CA LEU A 186 0.68 -15.83 -10.65
C LEU A 186 0.19 -14.40 -10.46
N ILE A 187 -0.54 -14.18 -9.37
CA ILE A 187 -0.96 -12.85 -8.89
C ILE A 187 0.00 -12.43 -7.77
N VAL A 188 0.66 -11.29 -7.90
CA VAL A 188 1.52 -10.73 -6.84
C VAL A 188 0.85 -9.50 -6.24
N ASP A 189 0.54 -9.52 -4.95
CA ASP A 189 0.18 -8.33 -4.20
C ASP A 189 1.44 -7.62 -3.70
N ALA A 190 1.79 -6.54 -4.35
CA ALA A 190 2.93 -5.66 -4.08
C ALA A 190 2.46 -4.28 -3.59
N ALA A 191 1.36 -4.22 -2.84
CA ALA A 191 0.65 -2.97 -2.51
C ALA A 191 1.53 -1.87 -1.90
N ALA A 192 2.61 -2.22 -1.18
CA ALA A 192 3.49 -1.27 -0.51
C ALA A 192 4.88 -1.15 -1.14
N GLU A 193 5.14 -1.92 -2.18
CA GLU A 193 6.44 -1.97 -2.84
C GLU A 193 6.68 -0.72 -3.70
N GLU A 194 7.96 -0.37 -3.83
CA GLU A 194 8.40 0.84 -4.56
C GLU A 194 8.80 0.52 -6.00
N ASP A 195 9.19 -0.72 -6.28
CA ASP A 195 9.50 -1.18 -7.64
C ASP A 195 8.20 -1.54 -8.38
N LEU A 196 7.82 -0.71 -9.35
CA LEU A 196 6.60 -0.89 -10.13
C LEU A 196 6.79 -1.81 -11.37
N GLN A 197 7.99 -2.32 -11.64
CA GLN A 197 8.31 -3.08 -12.85
C GLN A 197 8.85 -4.48 -12.55
N GLY A 198 9.61 -4.63 -11.47
CA GLY A 198 10.43 -5.82 -11.22
C GLY A 198 9.63 -7.11 -11.13
N TYR A 199 8.49 -7.13 -10.44
CA TYR A 199 7.70 -8.35 -10.30
C TYR A 199 7.08 -8.83 -11.62
N PHE A 200 6.69 -7.91 -12.50
CA PHE A 200 6.25 -8.26 -13.85
C PHE A 200 7.43 -8.77 -14.69
N ALA A 201 8.57 -8.13 -14.61
CA ALA A 201 9.79 -8.56 -15.30
C ALA A 201 10.29 -9.94 -14.84
N MET A 202 10.06 -10.32 -13.56
CA MET A 202 10.31 -11.66 -13.03
C MET A 202 9.37 -12.72 -13.64
N GLY A 203 8.24 -12.32 -14.24
CA GLY A 203 7.29 -13.21 -14.92
C GLY A 203 5.95 -13.36 -14.21
N ALA A 204 5.61 -12.54 -13.23
CA ALA A 204 4.27 -12.48 -12.66
C ALA A 204 3.23 -12.11 -13.73
N ASP A 205 2.06 -12.73 -13.69
CA ASP A 205 1.00 -12.50 -14.68
C ASP A 205 0.15 -11.27 -14.35
N LEU A 206 -0.06 -11.02 -13.05
CA LEU A 206 -0.71 -9.82 -12.52
C LEU A 206 0.07 -9.31 -11.31
N VAL A 207 0.30 -8.01 -11.22
CA VAL A 207 0.91 -7.36 -10.06
C VAL A 207 0.01 -6.21 -9.60
N ILE A 208 -0.21 -6.10 -8.28
CA ILE A 208 -1.16 -5.17 -7.69
C ILE A 208 -0.41 -4.19 -6.78
N TYR A 209 -0.61 -2.89 -6.99
CA TYR A 209 -0.05 -1.82 -6.18
C TYR A 209 -1.14 -0.94 -5.56
N SER A 210 -0.85 -0.35 -4.40
CA SER A 210 -1.70 0.70 -3.82
C SER A 210 -1.30 2.06 -4.35
N GLY A 211 -2.22 2.78 -4.96
CA GLY A 211 -1.96 4.12 -5.46
C GLY A 211 -1.63 5.15 -4.39
N ALA A 212 -2.18 4.99 -3.18
CA ALA A 212 -1.94 5.91 -2.07
C ALA A 212 -0.69 5.60 -1.24
N LYS A 213 0.01 4.46 -1.48
CA LYS A 213 1.21 4.10 -0.70
C LYS A 213 2.47 4.68 -1.35
N ALA A 214 3.29 3.84 -2.01
CA ALA A 214 4.57 4.27 -2.58
C ALA A 214 4.41 5.35 -3.66
N ILE A 215 3.34 5.29 -4.43
CA ILE A 215 3.02 6.20 -5.53
C ILE A 215 2.53 7.57 -5.04
N GLU A 216 2.02 7.66 -3.79
CA GLU A 216 1.50 8.90 -3.18
C GLU A 216 0.36 9.57 -3.96
N GLY A 217 -0.40 8.77 -4.69
CA GLY A 217 -1.62 9.20 -5.38
C GLY A 217 -2.87 9.20 -4.46
N PRO A 218 -4.04 9.51 -5.03
CA PRO A 218 -5.32 9.39 -4.31
C PRO A 218 -5.61 7.92 -3.94
N THR A 219 -6.60 7.70 -3.07
CA THR A 219 -7.07 6.34 -2.79
C THR A 219 -7.47 5.63 -4.08
N SER A 220 -6.63 4.69 -4.49
CA SER A 220 -6.71 3.94 -5.74
C SER A 220 -5.81 2.71 -5.67
N GLY A 221 -5.93 1.85 -6.65
CA GLY A 221 -5.02 0.73 -6.88
C GLY A 221 -4.63 0.64 -8.36
N LEU A 222 -3.51 0.04 -8.61
CA LEU A 222 -3.01 -0.26 -9.94
C LEU A 222 -2.89 -1.77 -10.09
N VAL A 223 -3.39 -2.32 -11.19
CA VAL A 223 -3.13 -3.70 -11.60
C VAL A 223 -2.41 -3.63 -12.94
N ILE A 224 -1.20 -4.19 -12.98
CA ILE A 224 -0.42 -4.36 -14.21
C ILE A 224 -0.24 -5.84 -14.52
N GLY A 225 0.07 -6.18 -15.74
CA GLY A 225 0.34 -7.58 -16.09
C GLY A 225 0.18 -7.87 -17.57
N LYS A 226 0.10 -9.16 -17.89
CA LYS A 226 -0.15 -9.63 -19.25
C LYS A 226 -1.53 -9.18 -19.74
N THR A 227 -1.60 -8.75 -21.00
CA THR A 227 -2.80 -8.17 -21.60
C THR A 227 -4.07 -8.98 -21.33
N GLN A 228 -4.02 -10.31 -21.55
CA GLN A 228 -5.17 -11.18 -21.35
C GLN A 228 -5.75 -11.10 -19.93
N TYR A 229 -4.91 -11.13 -18.90
CA TYR A 229 -5.35 -11.12 -17.51
C TYR A 229 -5.85 -9.74 -17.09
N VAL A 230 -5.17 -8.67 -17.52
CA VAL A 230 -5.60 -7.28 -17.26
C VAL A 230 -6.94 -7.01 -17.94
N ASP A 231 -7.20 -7.54 -19.13
CA ASP A 231 -8.49 -7.42 -19.81
C ASP A 231 -9.60 -8.14 -19.03
N TRP A 232 -9.33 -9.30 -18.45
CA TRP A 232 -10.28 -9.98 -17.56
C TRP A 232 -10.55 -9.20 -16.28
N VAL A 233 -9.51 -8.53 -15.71
CA VAL A 233 -9.71 -7.61 -14.58
C VAL A 233 -10.57 -6.41 -14.99
N ARG A 234 -10.31 -5.82 -16.15
CA ARG A 234 -11.06 -4.68 -16.71
C ARG A 234 -12.54 -5.02 -16.92
N LYS A 235 -12.85 -6.26 -17.37
CA LYS A 235 -14.23 -6.77 -17.50
C LYS A 235 -14.97 -6.81 -16.16
N GLN A 236 -14.28 -6.93 -15.03
CA GLN A 236 -14.94 -6.96 -13.71
C GLN A 236 -15.69 -5.66 -13.38
N SER A 237 -15.46 -4.56 -14.10
CA SER A 237 -16.31 -3.36 -14.02
C SER A 237 -17.79 -3.63 -14.30
N GLN A 238 -18.12 -4.73 -14.99
CA GLN A 238 -19.46 -5.23 -15.26
C GLN A 238 -19.87 -6.43 -14.36
N GLY A 239 -18.94 -6.93 -13.54
CA GLY A 239 -19.14 -7.95 -12.52
C GLY A 239 -18.97 -7.39 -11.12
N ILE A 240 -18.19 -8.07 -10.26
CA ILE A 240 -17.97 -7.66 -8.86
C ILE A 240 -17.31 -6.29 -8.72
N GLY A 241 -16.50 -5.89 -9.68
CA GLY A 241 -15.84 -4.58 -9.70
C GLY A 241 -16.83 -3.41 -9.75
N ARG A 242 -18.10 -3.67 -10.11
CA ARG A 242 -19.17 -2.66 -10.04
C ARG A 242 -19.40 -2.19 -8.60
N ALA A 243 -19.26 -3.05 -7.60
CA ALA A 243 -19.32 -2.70 -6.19
C ALA A 243 -18.05 -2.02 -5.69
N MET A 244 -16.94 -2.10 -6.46
CA MET A 244 -15.61 -1.56 -6.15
C MET A 244 -15.22 -0.48 -7.18
N LYS A 245 -16.17 0.35 -7.58
CA LYS A 245 -16.01 1.33 -8.66
C LYS A 245 -14.95 2.37 -8.30
N VAL A 246 -14.05 2.65 -9.24
CA VAL A 246 -13.15 3.80 -9.21
C VAL A 246 -13.76 4.95 -10.02
N GLY A 247 -13.66 6.19 -9.54
CA GLY A 247 -14.13 7.39 -10.23
C GLY A 247 -13.08 7.91 -11.23
N LYS A 248 -13.54 8.76 -12.15
CA LYS A 248 -12.70 9.43 -13.13
C LYS A 248 -11.56 10.23 -12.49
N GLU A 249 -11.83 10.87 -11.37
CA GLU A 249 -10.88 11.62 -10.57
C GLU A 249 -9.77 10.73 -9.97
N GLY A 250 -10.13 9.54 -9.51
CA GLY A 250 -9.17 8.56 -9.00
C GLY A 250 -8.30 7.96 -10.12
N ILE A 251 -8.89 7.73 -11.31
CA ILE A 251 -8.15 7.24 -12.48
C ILE A 251 -7.12 8.28 -12.92
N LEU A 252 -7.52 9.53 -13.13
CA LEU A 252 -6.63 10.59 -13.59
C LEU A 252 -5.57 10.94 -12.53
N GLY A 253 -5.98 11.06 -11.26
CA GLY A 253 -5.07 11.35 -10.17
C GLY A 253 -3.99 10.27 -10.00
N LEU A 254 -4.35 8.97 -10.10
CA LEU A 254 -3.34 7.90 -10.05
C LEU A 254 -2.44 7.91 -11.28
N THR A 255 -3.00 8.12 -12.47
CA THR A 255 -2.21 8.19 -13.72
C THR A 255 -1.16 9.28 -13.63
N HIS A 256 -1.54 10.46 -13.12
CA HIS A 256 -0.61 11.57 -12.91
C HIS A 256 0.43 11.24 -11.83
N ALA A 257 -0.01 10.70 -10.69
CA ALA A 257 0.88 10.32 -9.61
C ALA A 257 1.95 9.27 -10.03
N ILE A 258 1.61 8.34 -10.94
CA ILE A 258 2.60 7.40 -11.49
C ILE A 258 3.63 8.14 -12.35
N THR A 259 3.20 9.12 -13.15
CA THR A 259 4.11 9.96 -13.95
C THR A 259 5.10 10.67 -13.03
N ASP A 260 4.61 11.36 -12.02
CA ASP A 260 5.44 12.07 -11.03
C ASP A 260 6.38 11.10 -10.30
N TYR A 261 5.86 9.96 -9.88
CA TYR A 261 6.65 8.93 -9.18
C TYR A 261 7.89 8.48 -9.96
N LEU A 262 7.79 8.46 -11.30
CA LEU A 262 8.88 8.02 -12.19
C LEU A 262 9.79 9.17 -12.63
N THR A 263 9.33 10.42 -12.57
CA THR A 263 10.02 11.58 -13.17
C THR A 263 10.51 12.61 -12.15
N VAL A 264 9.86 12.70 -11.00
CA VAL A 264 10.23 13.67 -9.95
C VAL A 264 11.27 13.05 -9.02
N GLU A 265 12.35 13.76 -8.78
CA GLU A 265 13.39 13.35 -7.82
C GLU A 265 12.83 13.39 -6.40
N LYS A 266 13.03 12.29 -5.66
CA LYS A 266 12.56 12.18 -4.27
C LYS A 266 13.56 12.83 -3.31
N GLU A 267 13.05 13.36 -2.19
CA GLU A 267 13.88 13.84 -1.09
C GLU A 267 14.82 12.70 -0.64
N SER A 268 16.12 12.95 -0.73
CA SER A 268 17.17 12.01 -0.31
C SER A 268 17.25 11.89 1.21
N GLY A 269 17.82 10.81 1.71
CA GLY A 269 18.06 10.65 3.14
C GLY A 269 18.95 11.75 3.72
N GLN A 270 19.91 12.28 2.95
CA GLN A 270 20.76 13.41 3.39
C GLN A 270 19.97 14.72 3.50
N GLU A 271 19.03 14.99 2.60
CA GLU A 271 18.14 16.14 2.70
C GLU A 271 17.20 16.01 3.90
N MET A 272 16.71 14.78 4.19
CA MET A 272 15.96 14.50 5.42
C MET A 272 16.80 14.76 6.68
N VAL A 273 18.09 14.38 6.69
CA VAL A 273 19.01 14.68 7.79
C VAL A 273 19.11 16.19 8.00
N ALA A 274 19.41 16.95 6.94
CA ALA A 274 19.52 18.41 7.02
C ALA A 274 18.22 19.06 7.53
N LYS A 275 17.06 18.56 7.09
CA LYS A 275 15.73 19.04 7.50
C LYS A 275 15.47 18.90 9.00
N MET A 276 16.05 17.88 9.66
CA MET A 276 15.81 17.63 11.09
C MET A 276 16.96 18.04 12.02
N GLU A 277 18.05 18.64 11.52
CA GLU A 277 19.19 19.06 12.35
C GLU A 277 18.77 19.98 13.50
N THR A 278 18.04 21.06 13.20
CA THR A 278 17.55 22.01 14.21
C THR A 278 16.60 21.31 15.19
N PHE A 279 15.68 20.51 14.70
CA PHE A 279 14.74 19.75 15.52
C PHE A 279 15.45 18.82 16.52
N ILE A 280 16.46 18.09 16.07
CA ILE A 280 17.25 17.19 16.92
C ILE A 280 18.01 18.02 17.99
N SER A 281 18.59 19.17 17.61
CA SER A 281 19.27 20.06 18.54
C SER A 281 18.32 20.57 19.62
N ASP A 282 17.11 21.00 19.23
CA ASP A 282 16.09 21.51 20.14
C ASP A 282 15.59 20.42 21.09
N ILE A 283 15.31 19.21 20.60
CA ILE A 283 14.93 18.06 21.44
C ILE A 283 16.01 17.73 22.45
N ASN A 284 17.28 17.79 22.07
CA ASN A 284 18.42 17.53 22.96
C ASN A 284 18.60 18.62 24.05
N SER A 285 17.92 19.76 23.97
CA SER A 285 17.90 20.77 25.02
C SER A 285 16.95 20.42 26.18
N ILE A 286 16.07 19.43 26.02
CA ILE A 286 15.14 18.97 27.05
C ILE A 286 15.86 17.97 27.98
N ASN A 287 15.88 18.25 29.28
CA ASN A 287 16.46 17.32 30.26
C ASN A 287 15.73 15.95 30.20
N GLY A 288 16.49 14.85 30.28
CA GLY A 288 15.94 13.50 30.21
C GLY A 288 15.48 13.04 28.82
N VAL A 289 15.74 13.86 27.76
CA VAL A 289 15.40 13.50 26.38
C VAL A 289 16.65 13.53 25.50
N LYS A 290 16.83 12.53 24.66
CA LYS A 290 17.92 12.45 23.68
C LYS A 290 17.40 12.11 22.30
N SER A 291 17.91 12.79 21.27
CA SER A 291 17.56 12.54 19.89
C SER A 291 18.79 12.43 19.00
N HIS A 292 18.72 11.55 18.01
CA HIS A 292 19.73 11.37 16.97
C HIS A 292 19.10 10.84 15.68
N VAL A 293 19.87 10.87 14.59
CA VAL A 293 19.45 10.33 13.30
C VAL A 293 19.55 8.81 13.30
N VAL A 294 18.51 8.15 12.82
CA VAL A 294 18.51 6.71 12.50
C VAL A 294 18.08 6.48 11.05
N TRP A 295 18.63 5.43 10.45
CA TRP A 295 18.32 5.04 9.08
C TRP A 295 17.32 3.88 9.04
N ASP A 296 16.61 3.78 7.92
CA ASP A 296 15.62 2.71 7.74
C ASP A 296 16.27 1.33 7.78
N SER A 297 15.77 0.45 8.65
CA SER A 297 16.32 -0.90 8.87
C SER A 297 16.19 -1.83 7.65
N ALA A 298 15.33 -1.49 6.69
CA ALA A 298 15.17 -2.23 5.43
C ALA A 298 16.12 -1.76 4.32
N GLY A 299 17.07 -0.84 4.63
CA GLY A 299 18.09 -0.36 3.70
C GLY A 299 17.60 0.67 2.68
N ARG A 300 16.40 1.26 2.87
CA ARG A 300 15.92 2.35 2.04
C ARG A 300 16.60 3.66 2.43
N ASP A 301 16.73 4.60 1.50
CA ASP A 301 17.31 5.93 1.74
C ASP A 301 16.32 6.83 2.51
N ILE A 302 16.01 6.45 3.76
CA ILE A 302 15.08 7.16 4.65
C ILE A 302 15.75 7.39 5.98
N ALA A 303 15.95 8.67 6.34
CA ALA A 303 16.42 9.10 7.65
C ALA A 303 15.25 9.53 8.53
N ARG A 304 15.33 9.24 9.84
CA ARG A 304 14.35 9.63 10.87
C ARG A 304 15.06 10.18 12.10
N ALA A 305 14.38 11.01 12.88
CA ALA A 305 14.83 11.35 14.20
C ALA A 305 14.29 10.32 15.21
N GLU A 306 15.17 9.57 15.85
CA GLU A 306 14.84 8.74 16.99
C GLU A 306 14.93 9.59 18.26
N ILE A 307 13.94 9.47 19.15
CA ILE A 307 13.87 10.21 20.42
C ILE A 307 13.74 9.19 21.53
N ALA A 308 14.71 9.19 22.46
CA ALA A 308 14.73 8.37 23.65
C ALA A 308 14.38 9.23 24.89
N PHE A 309 13.52 8.70 25.75
CA PHE A 309 13.03 9.35 26.96
C PHE A 309 13.53 8.60 28.21
N ASP A 310 14.15 9.32 29.14
CA ASP A 310 14.53 8.79 30.44
C ASP A 310 13.31 8.81 31.40
N HIS A 311 12.71 7.65 31.59
CA HIS A 311 11.48 7.52 32.38
C HIS A 311 11.70 7.89 33.86
N ASP A 312 12.91 7.65 34.40
CA ASP A 312 13.23 7.95 35.80
C ASP A 312 13.39 9.46 36.01
N GLU A 313 13.95 10.16 35.03
CA GLU A 313 14.10 11.63 35.10
C GLU A 313 12.77 12.34 34.81
N LEU A 314 12.01 11.88 33.81
CA LEU A 314 10.78 12.52 33.33
C LEU A 314 9.52 12.14 34.13
N GLN A 315 9.59 11.10 34.99
CA GLN A 315 8.46 10.59 35.78
C GLN A 315 7.20 10.28 34.95
N THR A 316 7.39 9.89 33.68
CA THR A 316 6.31 9.53 32.76
C THR A 316 6.75 8.43 31.81
N THR A 317 5.80 7.71 31.21
CA THR A 317 6.12 6.66 30.23
C THR A 317 6.04 7.18 28.80
N THR A 318 6.88 6.67 27.91
CA THR A 318 6.82 7.03 26.49
C THR A 318 5.48 6.68 25.87
N THR A 319 4.82 5.64 26.33
CA THR A 319 3.45 5.30 25.91
C THR A 319 2.45 6.40 26.25
N ASP A 320 2.59 7.04 27.42
CA ASP A 320 1.72 8.14 27.82
C ASP A 320 2.07 9.44 27.08
N ILE A 321 3.36 9.68 26.77
CA ILE A 321 3.80 10.76 25.89
C ILE A 321 3.14 10.61 24.50
N VAL A 322 3.18 9.43 23.89
CA VAL A 322 2.54 9.16 22.60
C VAL A 322 1.04 9.44 22.64
N LYS A 323 0.33 9.00 23.71
CA LYS A 323 -1.10 9.29 23.87
C LYS A 323 -1.38 10.78 24.01
N GLN A 324 -0.56 11.52 24.77
CA GLN A 324 -0.74 12.97 24.94
C GLN A 324 -0.51 13.71 23.63
N LEU A 325 0.50 13.32 22.84
CA LEU A 325 0.75 13.87 21.50
C LEU A 325 -0.44 13.63 20.56
N GLN A 326 -1.02 12.42 20.57
CA GLN A 326 -2.17 12.05 19.74
C GLN A 326 -3.46 12.74 20.18
N ASN A 327 -3.64 13.02 21.47
CA ASN A 327 -4.82 13.69 22.00
C ASN A 327 -4.71 15.23 21.94
N GLY A 328 -3.60 15.79 21.45
CA GLY A 328 -3.40 17.22 21.31
C GLY A 328 -4.13 17.83 20.10
N ASN A 329 -4.11 19.17 20.01
CA ASN A 329 -4.52 19.90 18.81
C ASN A 329 -3.41 20.87 18.38
N PRO A 330 -2.77 20.69 17.21
CA PRO A 330 -2.91 19.51 16.33
C PRO A 330 -2.51 18.21 17.03
N ALA A 331 -3.14 17.08 16.63
CA ALA A 331 -2.71 15.76 17.06
C ALA A 331 -1.40 15.38 16.35
N VAL A 332 -0.42 14.86 17.08
CA VAL A 332 0.86 14.41 16.50
C VAL A 332 0.93 12.89 16.52
N TYR A 333 1.09 12.30 15.35
CA TYR A 333 1.30 10.86 15.19
C TYR A 333 2.76 10.58 14.87
N CYS A 334 3.45 9.87 15.74
CA CYS A 334 4.82 9.40 15.57
C CYS A 334 4.89 7.87 15.45
N ARG A 335 6.05 7.33 15.12
CA ARG A 335 6.31 5.89 15.11
C ARG A 335 6.58 5.41 16.54
N GLY A 336 5.59 4.84 17.17
CA GLY A 336 5.64 4.40 18.57
C GLY A 336 5.88 2.91 18.78
N TYR A 337 6.46 2.19 17.81
CA TYR A 337 6.64 0.72 17.90
C TYR A 337 7.55 0.29 19.06
N LYS A 338 8.48 1.17 19.48
CA LYS A 338 9.39 0.98 20.60
C LYS A 338 9.02 1.82 21.82
N ALA A 339 7.78 2.29 21.93
CA ALA A 339 7.38 3.15 23.04
C ALA A 339 7.49 2.46 24.41
N ASN A 340 7.34 1.12 24.47
CA ASN A 340 7.60 0.33 25.65
C ASN A 340 9.10 0.23 26.02
N GLU A 341 10.00 0.58 25.11
CA GLU A 341 11.45 0.64 25.30
C GLU A 341 11.94 2.07 25.58
N GLY A 342 11.02 3.02 25.69
CA GLY A 342 11.37 4.43 25.94
C GLY A 342 11.63 5.23 24.65
N ILE A 343 11.30 4.72 23.48
CA ILE A 343 11.76 5.28 22.18
C ILE A 343 10.57 5.55 21.25
N ILE A 344 10.62 6.70 20.56
CA ILE A 344 9.78 6.99 19.38
C ILE A 344 10.66 7.43 18.21
N GLU A 345 10.13 7.34 16.98
CA GLU A 345 10.77 7.90 15.79
C GLU A 345 9.86 8.93 15.13
N ILE A 346 10.44 10.01 14.60
CA ILE A 346 9.79 11.03 13.78
C ILE A 346 10.19 10.80 12.32
N ASP A 347 9.24 10.40 11.50
CA ASP A 347 9.39 10.28 10.05
C ASP A 347 9.13 11.65 9.41
N VAL A 348 10.16 12.26 8.84
CA VAL A 348 10.11 13.66 8.39
C VAL A 348 9.63 13.84 6.95
N ARG A 349 9.37 12.77 6.21
CA ARG A 349 8.98 12.84 4.79
C ARG A 349 7.70 13.64 4.53
N SER A 350 6.73 13.57 5.44
CA SER A 350 5.45 14.29 5.35
C SER A 350 5.35 15.46 6.32
N VAL A 351 6.47 15.92 6.86
CA VAL A 351 6.51 16.98 7.90
C VAL A 351 7.38 18.13 7.41
N ASN A 352 6.89 19.35 7.45
CA ASN A 352 7.67 20.55 7.14
C ASN A 352 8.32 21.14 8.41
N SER A 353 9.20 22.15 8.23
CA SER A 353 9.93 22.77 9.35
C SER A 353 9.02 23.41 10.42
N THR A 354 7.90 24.00 10.02
CA THR A 354 6.92 24.58 10.96
C THR A 354 6.27 23.47 11.81
N GLN A 355 5.95 22.34 11.19
CA GLN A 355 5.39 21.19 11.89
C GLN A 355 6.40 20.52 12.81
N LEU A 356 7.70 20.43 12.41
CA LEU A 356 8.77 19.96 13.30
C LEU A 356 8.90 20.84 14.54
N ASN A 357 8.86 22.17 14.38
CA ASN A 357 8.84 23.08 15.52
C ASN A 357 7.61 22.87 16.41
N THR A 358 6.44 22.63 15.82
CA THR A 358 5.22 22.33 16.58
C THR A 358 5.36 21.03 17.38
N ILE A 359 5.96 19.99 16.80
CA ILE A 359 6.24 18.72 17.48
C ILE A 359 7.18 18.97 18.68
N PHE A 360 8.28 19.71 18.47
CA PHE A 360 9.21 20.09 19.55
C PHE A 360 8.48 20.81 20.69
N LEU A 361 7.72 21.88 20.40
CA LEU A 361 6.99 22.64 21.42
C LEU A 361 6.01 21.77 22.21
N LYS A 362 5.32 20.82 21.54
CA LYS A 362 4.42 19.88 22.21
C LYS A 362 5.16 18.90 23.11
N ILE A 363 6.29 18.35 22.67
CA ILE A 363 7.12 17.47 23.51
C ILE A 363 7.65 18.24 24.70
N ASN A 364 8.22 19.44 24.48
CA ASN A 364 8.77 20.27 25.55
C ASN A 364 7.71 20.70 26.60
N ALA A 365 6.46 20.88 26.19
CA ALA A 365 5.37 21.24 27.08
C ALA A 365 4.84 20.08 27.96
N LEU A 366 5.35 18.88 27.79
CA LEU A 366 4.98 17.72 28.61
C LEU A 366 5.83 17.64 29.90
N PHE A 367 6.89 18.40 29.96
CA PHE A 367 7.88 18.42 31.06
C PHE A 367 8.08 19.82 31.58
#